data_b617ec75572e83f11edd50493576af2d
#
_entry.id   b617ec75572e83f11edd50493576af2d
#
_cell.length_a   1.000
_cell.length_b   1.000
_cell.length_c   1.000
_cell.angle_alpha   90.00
_cell.angle_beta   90.00
_cell.angle_gamma   90.00
#
_symmetry.space_group_name_H-M   'P 1'
#
loop_
_entity.id
_entity.type
_entity.pdbx_description
1 polymer ?
#
loop_
_entity_poly.entity_id
_entity_poly.type
_entity_poly.pdbx_seq_one_letter_code
_entity_poly.pdbx_strand_id
1 'polypeptide(L)'
;MCNVHRRGFIGRVGVAGLLLTPLAAALSGCKKGSWPEGMVEIKWDRDTCVVCSMVISDRRFAGQMRGGPDNTAFKFDDPGCMAIWLRDKAAKFPWLADSATRMWVADYNSKSRDEMTWLDPRRAYYVTHTSPMGFNFAAVAAPQAGAIDFNDMRQHVLARLKK
;
A
#
# COMPACT_ATOMS: atom_id res chain seq x y z
N MET A 1 24.65 -41.35 -55.90
CA MET A 1 25.84 -41.15 -56.72
C MET A 1 26.58 -39.94 -56.20
N CYS A 2 27.82 -40.22 -55.74
CA CYS A 2 29.03 -39.39 -55.80
C CYS A 2 29.00 -38.03 -55.07
N ASN A 3 29.95 -37.65 -54.36
CA ASN A 3 31.24 -38.13 -53.75
C ASN A 3 31.78 -36.97 -52.92
N VAL A 4 32.13 -37.25 -51.71
CA VAL A 4 33.41 -37.00 -50.99
C VAL A 4 34.32 -35.91 -51.59
N HIS A 5 34.66 -34.91 -50.77
CA HIS A 5 36.07 -34.61 -50.54
C HIS A 5 36.32 -33.92 -49.18
N ARG A 6 37.02 -34.65 -48.33
CA ARG A 6 37.79 -34.15 -47.20
C ARG A 6 38.94 -33.25 -47.69
N ARG A 7 39.18 -32.16 -46.95
CA ARG A 7 40.56 -31.72 -46.66
C ARG A 7 40.54 -30.86 -45.41
N GLY A 8 41.19 -31.35 -44.38
CA GLY A 8 41.45 -30.65 -43.14
C GLY A 8 42.49 -29.54 -43.35
N PHE A 9 42.37 -28.53 -42.51
CA PHE A 9 43.46 -27.60 -42.29
C PHE A 9 43.56 -27.34 -40.78
N ILE A 10 44.62 -27.90 -40.23
CA ILE A 10 45.10 -27.63 -38.86
C ILE A 10 45.85 -26.32 -38.91
N GLY A 11 45.46 -25.35 -38.12
CA GLY A 11 46.18 -24.07 -38.09
C GLY A 11 45.92 -23.28 -36.81
N ARG A 12 46.75 -23.48 -35.85
CA ARG A 12 47.26 -22.56 -34.83
C ARG A 12 46.27 -21.92 -33.83
N VAL A 13 46.43 -22.37 -32.61
CA VAL A 13 46.15 -21.80 -31.32
C VAL A 13 46.51 -20.31 -31.27
N GLY A 14 45.52 -19.48 -31.10
CA GLY A 14 45.64 -18.09 -30.64
C GLY A 14 44.84 -17.94 -29.35
N VAL A 15 45.57 -17.94 -28.22
CA VAL A 15 45.00 -17.61 -26.93
C VAL A 15 44.73 -16.10 -26.91
N ALA A 16 43.55 -15.70 -27.30
CA ALA A 16 43.06 -14.35 -27.04
C ALA A 16 42.13 -14.43 -25.86
N GLY A 17 42.59 -13.93 -24.72
CA GLY A 17 41.82 -13.84 -23.49
C GLY A 17 40.54 -13.00 -23.70
N LEU A 18 39.38 -13.66 -23.76
CA LEU A 18 38.11 -13.01 -23.62
C LEU A 18 37.98 -12.59 -22.16
N LEU A 19 38.24 -11.33 -21.89
CA LEU A 19 37.77 -10.64 -20.70
C LEU A 19 36.23 -10.62 -20.79
N LEU A 20 35.60 -11.65 -20.23
CA LEU A 20 34.19 -11.65 -19.89
C LEU A 20 34.01 -10.63 -18.78
N THR A 21 33.84 -9.37 -19.15
CA THR A 21 33.22 -8.41 -18.23
C THR A 21 31.80 -8.91 -17.95
N PRO A 22 31.44 -9.21 -16.69
CA PRO A 22 30.03 -9.40 -16.35
C PRO A 22 29.35 -8.04 -16.52
N LEU A 23 28.68 -7.85 -17.64
CA LEU A 23 27.68 -6.82 -17.78
C LEU A 23 26.55 -7.22 -16.81
N ALA A 24 26.77 -6.92 -15.53
CA ALA A 24 25.71 -6.93 -14.55
C ALA A 24 24.69 -5.91 -15.04
N ALA A 25 23.75 -6.39 -15.83
CA ALA A 25 22.53 -5.66 -16.13
C ALA A 25 21.90 -5.35 -14.77
N ALA A 26 22.13 -4.14 -14.28
CA ALA A 26 21.34 -3.55 -13.23
C ALA A 26 19.92 -3.46 -13.80
N LEU A 27 19.16 -4.55 -13.67
CA LEU A 27 17.72 -4.53 -13.72
C LEU A 27 17.30 -3.70 -12.50
N SER A 28 17.35 -2.39 -12.68
CA SER A 28 16.61 -1.46 -11.83
C SER A 28 15.13 -1.81 -12.02
N GLY A 29 14.71 -2.90 -11.38
CA GLY A 29 13.30 -3.19 -11.20
C GLY A 29 12.72 -1.94 -10.57
N CYS A 30 11.74 -1.31 -11.23
CA CYS A 30 10.93 -0.29 -10.61
C CYS A 30 10.62 -0.77 -9.21
N LYS A 31 11.09 -0.06 -8.18
CA LYS A 31 10.73 -0.35 -6.79
C LYS A 31 9.23 -0.13 -6.70
N LYS A 32 8.48 -1.19 -6.90
CA LYS A 32 7.07 -1.24 -6.57
C LYS A 32 7.01 -0.84 -5.11
N GLY A 33 6.27 0.21 -4.77
CA GLY A 33 6.21 0.72 -3.40
C GLY A 33 6.08 -0.43 -2.42
N SER A 34 6.86 -0.40 -1.34
CA SER A 34 6.92 -1.49 -0.37
C SER A 34 5.62 -1.55 0.42
N TRP A 35 4.71 -2.40 -0.02
CA TRP A 35 3.48 -2.68 0.72
C TRP A 35 3.81 -3.53 1.95
N PRO A 36 3.28 -3.20 3.13
CA PRO A 36 3.45 -4.03 4.33
C PRO A 36 3.00 -5.46 4.09
N GLU A 37 3.61 -6.40 4.81
CA GLU A 37 3.21 -7.80 4.73
C GLU A 37 1.71 -7.96 5.02
N GLY A 38 1.04 -8.66 4.13
CA GLY A 38 -0.38 -8.90 4.20
C GLY A 38 -1.28 -7.76 3.72
N MET A 39 -0.75 -6.60 3.38
CA MET A 39 -1.51 -5.54 2.72
C MET A 39 -1.68 -5.85 1.23
N VAL A 40 -2.86 -5.59 0.68
CA VAL A 40 -3.11 -5.67 -0.77
C VAL A 40 -2.78 -4.31 -1.39
N GLU A 41 -2.04 -4.33 -2.49
CA GLU A 41 -1.71 -3.12 -3.25
C GLU A 41 -2.96 -2.25 -3.51
N ILE A 42 -2.87 -0.97 -3.22
CA ILE A 42 -3.85 0.03 -3.65
C ILE A 42 -3.45 0.49 -5.05
N LYS A 43 -4.30 0.22 -6.02
CA LYS A 43 -4.14 0.72 -7.39
C LYS A 43 -4.62 2.15 -7.44
N TRP A 44 -3.69 3.09 -7.26
CA TRP A 44 -3.97 4.52 -7.27
C TRP A 44 -4.76 4.93 -8.51
N ASP A 45 -5.69 5.84 -8.34
CA ASP A 45 -6.55 6.39 -9.39
C ASP A 45 -7.44 5.34 -10.10
N ARG A 46 -7.58 4.13 -9.49
CA ARG A 46 -8.41 3.02 -10.00
C ARG A 46 -9.25 2.35 -8.93
N ASP A 47 -8.65 2.01 -7.79
CA ASP A 47 -9.40 1.42 -6.69
C ASP A 47 -10.33 2.46 -6.08
N THR A 48 -11.47 2.01 -5.59
CA THR A 48 -12.48 2.87 -4.97
C THR A 48 -12.63 2.58 -3.49
N CYS A 49 -12.99 3.59 -2.74
CA CYS A 49 -13.36 3.48 -1.35
C CYS A 49 -14.65 2.67 -1.19
N VAL A 50 -14.64 1.68 -0.31
CA VAL A 50 -15.79 0.79 -0.09
C VAL A 50 -16.99 1.49 0.56
N VAL A 51 -16.80 2.68 1.14
CA VAL A 51 -17.86 3.46 1.82
C VAL A 51 -18.48 4.49 0.89
N CYS A 52 -17.67 5.36 0.30
CA CYS A 52 -18.12 6.51 -0.48
C CYS A 52 -18.04 6.30 -1.99
N SER A 53 -17.41 5.22 -2.45
CA SER A 53 -17.18 4.90 -3.87
C SER A 53 -16.27 5.89 -4.61
N MET A 54 -15.65 6.84 -3.91
CA MET A 54 -14.66 7.74 -4.53
C MET A 54 -13.39 6.98 -4.86
N VAL A 55 -12.73 7.41 -5.94
CA VAL A 55 -11.44 6.87 -6.36
C VAL A 55 -10.36 7.24 -5.36
N ILE A 56 -9.53 6.29 -4.98
CA ILE A 56 -8.42 6.51 -4.03
C ILE A 56 -7.26 7.15 -4.78
N SER A 57 -7.16 8.46 -4.70
CA SER A 57 -6.14 9.26 -5.40
C SER A 57 -5.17 9.96 -4.45
N ASP A 58 -5.65 10.44 -3.31
CA ASP A 58 -4.78 11.08 -2.32
C ASP A 58 -4.13 10.04 -1.40
N ARG A 59 -2.84 9.77 -1.68
CA ARG A 59 -2.06 8.78 -0.94
C ARG A 59 -1.99 9.05 0.58
N ARG A 60 -2.13 10.32 0.98
CA ARG A 60 -1.94 10.76 2.38
C ARG A 60 -3.07 10.33 3.31
N PHE A 61 -4.21 9.95 2.77
CA PHE A 61 -5.40 9.59 3.54
C PHE A 61 -5.86 8.15 3.30
N ALA A 62 -5.18 7.43 2.41
CA ALA A 62 -5.57 6.07 2.06
C ALA A 62 -5.47 5.12 3.25
N GLY A 63 -6.34 4.12 3.27
CA GLY A 63 -6.32 3.08 4.29
C GLY A 63 -6.81 1.74 3.78
N GLN A 64 -6.55 0.71 4.57
CA GLN A 64 -7.01 -0.65 4.29
C GLN A 64 -7.29 -1.41 5.58
N MET A 65 -8.30 -2.27 5.55
CA MET A 65 -8.56 -3.30 6.54
C MET A 65 -8.57 -4.65 5.87
N ARG A 66 -8.01 -5.66 6.52
CA ARG A 66 -7.97 -7.03 5.98
C ARG A 66 -8.14 -8.08 7.06
N GLY A 67 -8.99 -9.06 6.80
CA GLY A 67 -9.24 -10.14 7.75
C GLY A 67 -10.39 -11.06 7.34
N GLY A 68 -10.90 -11.80 8.31
CA GLY A 68 -11.97 -12.76 8.12
C GLY A 68 -11.51 -14.05 7.44
N PRO A 69 -12.42 -15.04 7.31
CA PRO A 69 -12.11 -16.36 6.76
C PRO A 69 -11.59 -16.29 5.32
N ASP A 70 -12.13 -15.36 4.52
CA ASP A 70 -11.73 -15.18 3.12
C ASP A 70 -10.59 -14.20 2.95
N ASN A 71 -9.99 -13.73 4.06
CA ASN A 71 -8.92 -12.74 4.04
C ASN A 71 -9.25 -11.49 3.18
N THR A 72 -10.50 -11.04 3.30
CA THR A 72 -11.06 -9.94 2.51
C THR A 72 -10.37 -8.61 2.83
N ALA A 73 -10.06 -7.83 1.79
CA ALA A 73 -9.48 -6.49 1.91
C ALA A 73 -10.52 -5.40 1.57
N PHE A 74 -10.69 -4.43 2.47
CA PHE A 74 -11.50 -3.23 2.25
C PHE A 74 -10.58 -2.02 2.17
N LYS A 75 -10.72 -1.21 1.13
CA LYS A 75 -9.89 -0.05 0.83
C LYS A 75 -10.66 1.24 1.04
N PHE A 76 -9.98 2.27 1.51
CA PHE A 76 -10.58 3.55 1.91
C PHE A 76 -9.74 4.71 1.37
N ASP A 77 -10.40 5.79 1.01
CA ASP A 77 -9.79 7.06 0.59
C ASP A 77 -9.59 8.06 1.73
N ASP A 78 -10.19 7.76 2.90
CA ASP A 78 -10.21 8.65 4.06
C ASP A 78 -10.27 7.84 5.37
N PRO A 79 -9.50 8.17 6.42
CA PRO A 79 -9.59 7.53 7.72
C PRO A 79 -11.01 7.60 8.33
N GLY A 80 -11.77 8.66 8.03
CA GLY A 80 -13.16 8.76 8.44
C GLY A 80 -14.06 7.69 7.82
N CYS A 81 -13.80 7.31 6.58
CA CYS A 81 -14.49 6.17 5.94
C CYS A 81 -14.19 4.85 6.65
N MET A 82 -12.95 4.65 7.14
CA MET A 82 -12.62 3.49 7.98
C MET A 82 -13.45 3.47 9.28
N ALA A 83 -13.57 4.61 9.94
CA ALA A 83 -14.36 4.75 11.16
C ALA A 83 -15.85 4.40 10.95
N ILE A 84 -16.41 4.85 9.85
CA ILE A 84 -17.80 4.55 9.44
C ILE A 84 -17.97 3.07 9.16
N TRP A 85 -17.05 2.47 8.40
CA TRP A 85 -17.09 1.05 8.04
C TRP A 85 -17.05 0.16 9.27
N LEU A 86 -16.18 0.46 10.24
CA LEU A 86 -16.09 -0.25 11.51
C LEU A 86 -17.39 -0.22 12.31
N ARG A 87 -18.15 0.90 12.27
CA ARG A 87 -19.46 0.98 12.92
C ARG A 87 -20.52 0.20 12.13
N ASP A 88 -20.64 0.49 10.85
CA ASP A 88 -21.80 0.10 10.04
C ASP A 88 -21.75 -1.36 9.61
N LYS A 89 -20.56 -1.93 9.58
CA LYS A 89 -20.32 -3.30 9.09
C LYS A 89 -19.91 -4.29 10.17
N ALA A 90 -19.84 -3.87 11.44
CA ALA A 90 -19.49 -4.74 12.55
C ALA A 90 -20.39 -5.98 12.65
N ALA A 91 -21.69 -5.82 12.48
CA ALA A 91 -22.63 -6.95 12.52
C ALA A 91 -22.45 -7.91 11.33
N LYS A 92 -22.12 -7.38 10.14
CA LYS A 92 -21.92 -8.20 8.93
C LYS A 92 -20.55 -8.89 8.92
N PHE A 93 -19.55 -8.25 9.48
CA PHE A 93 -18.17 -8.72 9.53
C PHE A 93 -17.66 -8.66 10.98
N PRO A 94 -18.03 -9.61 11.85
CA PRO A 94 -17.65 -9.59 13.27
C PRO A 94 -16.15 -9.53 13.50
N TRP A 95 -15.35 -10.07 12.57
CA TRP A 95 -13.90 -10.02 12.61
C TRP A 95 -13.31 -8.59 12.56
N LEU A 96 -14.08 -7.58 12.14
CA LEU A 96 -13.64 -6.18 12.19
C LEU A 96 -13.35 -5.68 13.61
N ALA A 97 -13.99 -6.28 14.62
CA ALA A 97 -13.77 -5.98 16.03
C ALA A 97 -12.59 -6.77 16.63
N ASP A 98 -12.06 -7.74 15.92
CA ASP A 98 -10.95 -8.58 16.40
C ASP A 98 -9.65 -7.79 16.40
N SER A 99 -8.86 -7.91 17.46
CA SER A 99 -7.52 -7.34 17.56
C SER A 99 -6.56 -7.89 16.50
N ALA A 100 -6.80 -9.12 16.02
CA ALA A 100 -6.04 -9.76 14.95
C ALA A 100 -6.35 -9.18 13.55
N THR A 101 -7.41 -8.36 13.40
CA THR A 101 -7.69 -7.68 12.14
C THR A 101 -6.56 -6.75 11.77
N ARG A 102 -6.00 -6.98 10.59
CA ARG A 102 -4.91 -6.16 10.08
C ARG A 102 -5.46 -4.85 9.50
N MET A 103 -4.88 -3.77 9.92
CA MET A 103 -5.32 -2.44 9.52
C MET A 103 -4.12 -1.56 9.19
N TRP A 104 -4.26 -0.76 8.15
CA TRP A 104 -3.23 0.19 7.73
C TRP A 104 -3.88 1.53 7.37
N VAL A 105 -3.21 2.59 7.76
CA VAL A 105 -3.50 3.95 7.31
C VAL A 105 -2.20 4.59 6.84
N ALA A 106 -2.28 5.39 5.80
CA ALA A 106 -1.12 6.09 5.27
C ALA A 106 -0.61 7.12 6.28
N ASP A 107 0.70 7.16 6.52
CA ASP A 107 1.30 8.32 7.18
C ASP A 107 1.19 9.53 6.24
N TYR A 108 0.57 10.60 6.72
CA TYR A 108 0.41 11.87 6.00
C TYR A 108 1.74 12.42 5.47
N ASN A 109 2.82 12.17 6.20
CA ASN A 109 4.17 12.64 5.87
C ASN A 109 4.90 11.75 4.85
N SER A 110 4.25 10.70 4.30
CA SER A 110 4.84 9.88 3.23
C SER A 110 5.25 10.75 2.04
N LYS A 111 6.46 10.56 1.51
CA LYS A 111 7.04 11.43 0.48
C LYS A 111 6.37 11.29 -0.88
N SER A 112 6.09 10.06 -1.30
CA SER A 112 5.52 9.74 -2.60
C SER A 112 4.69 8.45 -2.54
N ARG A 113 4.03 8.08 -3.64
CA ARG A 113 3.32 6.79 -3.77
C ARG A 113 4.26 5.60 -3.73
N ASP A 114 5.53 5.79 -4.08
CA ASP A 114 6.55 4.74 -4.07
C ASP A 114 7.27 4.64 -2.72
N GLU A 115 7.19 5.69 -1.90
CA GLU A 115 7.81 5.79 -0.58
C GLU A 115 6.74 5.98 0.50
N MET A 116 5.76 5.07 0.53
CA MET A 116 4.69 5.11 1.51
C MET A 116 5.13 4.52 2.84
N THR A 117 4.80 5.21 3.92
CA THR A 117 4.82 4.67 5.28
C THR A 117 3.38 4.34 5.68
N TRP A 118 3.18 3.13 6.20
CA TRP A 118 1.89 2.64 6.64
C TRP A 118 1.90 2.45 8.16
N LEU A 119 0.90 2.96 8.82
CA LEU A 119 0.74 2.91 10.27
C LEU A 119 -0.41 1.98 10.64
N ASP A 120 -0.34 1.36 11.84
CA ASP A 120 -1.55 0.78 12.44
C ASP A 120 -2.47 1.92 12.90
N PRO A 121 -3.70 2.04 12.37
CA PRO A 121 -4.61 3.12 12.72
C PRO A 121 -4.87 3.25 14.23
N ARG A 122 -4.84 2.13 14.95
CA ARG A 122 -5.09 2.09 16.40
C ARG A 122 -3.96 2.69 17.24
N ARG A 123 -2.78 2.86 16.63
CA ARG A 123 -1.57 3.37 17.27
C ARG A 123 -1.11 4.70 16.67
N ALA A 124 -1.69 5.10 15.56
CA ALA A 124 -1.43 6.38 14.92
C ALA A 124 -2.05 7.53 15.71
N TYR A 125 -1.50 8.71 15.53
CA TYR A 125 -2.09 9.97 15.97
C TYR A 125 -2.79 10.64 14.78
N TYR A 126 -3.82 11.43 15.06
CA TYR A 126 -4.62 12.10 14.02
C TYR A 126 -4.59 13.60 14.21
N VAL A 127 -4.22 14.29 13.16
CA VAL A 127 -4.14 15.76 13.10
C VAL A 127 -5.12 16.30 12.05
N THR A 128 -5.50 17.57 12.18
CA THR A 128 -6.46 18.19 11.26
C THR A 128 -5.78 18.60 9.95
N HIS A 129 -6.21 17.98 8.85
CA HIS A 129 -5.86 18.35 7.47
C HIS A 129 -7.07 18.11 6.57
N THR A 130 -7.28 18.95 5.57
CA THR A 130 -8.35 18.76 4.59
C THR A 130 -8.19 17.41 3.90
N SER A 131 -9.23 16.57 4.02
CA SER A 131 -9.25 15.21 3.50
C SER A 131 -10.29 15.04 2.39
N PRO A 132 -10.19 14.00 1.55
CA PRO A 132 -11.08 13.79 0.40
C PRO A 132 -12.57 13.81 0.74
N MET A 133 -12.95 13.22 1.89
CA MET A 133 -14.36 13.17 2.35
C MET A 133 -14.71 14.29 3.31
N GLY A 134 -13.80 15.23 3.58
CA GLY A 134 -14.07 16.35 4.49
C GLY A 134 -14.16 15.94 5.97
N PHE A 135 -13.77 14.72 6.35
CA PHE A 135 -13.65 14.36 7.77
C PHE A 135 -12.45 15.06 8.42
N ASN A 136 -11.45 15.41 7.62
CA ASN A 136 -10.32 16.27 7.98
C ASN A 136 -9.41 15.69 9.06
N PHE A 137 -9.17 14.39 9.01
CA PHE A 137 -8.19 13.71 9.85
C PHE A 137 -7.10 13.05 9.01
N ALA A 138 -5.84 13.40 9.29
CA ALA A 138 -4.67 12.79 8.69
C ALA A 138 -3.91 11.99 9.75
N ALA A 139 -3.51 10.76 9.44
CA ALA A 139 -2.73 9.96 10.37
C ALA A 139 -1.24 10.33 10.33
N VAL A 140 -0.60 10.37 11.49
CA VAL A 140 0.84 10.64 11.65
C VAL A 140 1.45 9.66 12.66
N ALA A 141 2.75 9.37 12.47
CA ALA A 141 3.46 8.38 13.30
C ALA A 141 3.78 8.89 14.71
N ALA A 142 3.97 10.20 14.88
CA ALA A 142 4.38 10.81 16.14
C ALA A 142 3.32 11.81 16.63
N PRO A 143 3.19 11.98 17.96
CA PRO A 143 2.27 12.95 18.53
C PRO A 143 2.69 14.38 18.15
N GLN A 144 1.71 15.22 17.88
CA GLN A 144 1.88 16.64 17.58
C GLN A 144 0.86 17.46 18.39
N ALA A 145 1.07 18.76 18.48
CA ALA A 145 0.12 19.64 19.15
C ALA A 145 -1.29 19.52 18.54
N GLY A 146 -2.29 19.24 19.34
CA GLY A 146 -3.68 19.04 18.91
C GLY A 146 -3.97 17.68 18.25
N ALA A 147 -3.02 16.76 18.24
CA ALA A 147 -3.26 15.40 17.78
C ALA A 147 -4.15 14.63 18.77
N ILE A 148 -5.03 13.81 18.22
CA ILE A 148 -5.94 12.92 18.96
C ILE A 148 -5.65 11.46 18.63
N ASP A 149 -6.14 10.55 19.43
CA ASP A 149 -6.01 9.12 19.18
C ASP A 149 -7.09 8.60 18.21
N PHE A 150 -7.02 7.30 17.89
CA PHE A 150 -7.95 6.64 16.98
C PHE A 150 -9.41 6.64 17.49
N ASN A 151 -9.62 6.46 18.77
CA ASN A 151 -10.96 6.41 19.34
C ASN A 151 -11.62 7.80 19.31
N ASP A 152 -10.89 8.83 19.67
CA ASP A 152 -11.36 10.20 19.61
C ASP A 152 -11.64 10.61 18.16
N MET A 153 -10.74 10.30 17.22
CA MET A 153 -10.97 10.53 15.78
C MET A 153 -12.27 9.87 15.33
N ARG A 154 -12.49 8.60 15.69
CA ARG A 154 -13.74 7.89 15.36
C ARG A 154 -14.96 8.56 15.95
N GLN A 155 -14.92 8.98 17.22
CA GLN A 155 -16.03 9.68 17.85
C GLN A 155 -16.36 10.98 17.13
N HIS A 156 -15.35 11.78 16.78
CA HIS A 156 -15.52 13.02 16.02
C HIS A 156 -16.16 12.79 14.65
N VAL A 157 -15.70 11.77 13.91
CA VAL A 157 -16.29 11.41 12.62
C VAL A 157 -17.74 11.00 12.77
N LEU A 158 -18.05 10.10 13.70
CA LEU A 158 -19.38 9.54 13.88
C LEU A 158 -20.39 10.57 14.42
N ALA A 159 -19.93 11.55 15.20
CA ALA A 159 -20.77 12.64 15.68
C ALA A 159 -21.25 13.54 14.53
N ARG A 160 -20.47 13.72 13.46
CA ARG A 160 -20.87 14.52 12.28
C ARG A 160 -21.97 13.86 11.46
N LEU A 161 -22.11 12.53 11.52
CA LEU A 161 -23.14 11.79 10.77
C LEU A 161 -24.51 11.80 11.44
N LYS A 162 -24.61 12.28 12.67
CA LYS A 162 -25.87 12.37 13.42
C LYS A 162 -26.63 13.68 13.17
N LYS A 163 -26.06 14.57 12.36
CA LYS A 163 -26.67 15.84 11.93
C LYS A 163 -27.31 15.68 10.56
#